data_11049aed8685af974708d8bb812c2a39
#
_entry.id   11049aed8685af974708d8bb812c2a39
#
_cell.length_a   1.000
_cell.length_b   1.000
_cell.length_c   1.000
_cell.angle_alpha   90.00
_cell.angle_beta   90.00
_cell.angle_gamma   90.00
#
_symmetry.space_group_name_H-M   'P 1'
#
loop_
_entity.id
_entity.type
_entity.pdbx_description
1 polymer ?
#
loop_
_entity_poly.entity_id
_entity_poly.type
_entity_poly.pdbx_seq_one_letter_code
_entity_poly.pdbx_strand_id
1 'polypeptide(L)'
;NVQFAVKRNGDSPLQMPTRWSGPTADDVFVIEANPRASRTVPFVAKATGVPLAMVAARLMVGATLAELRAEGMLPEAPDGLPQASGYVAASDYVAVKEVVLPFNRFPEADAVLGPEMRSTGEVMALDTTPGLAFVKAQLAAGTRLPAEGTVFMSMADRDKEAGLRAARILHALGYQLAATVGTAQFLRRGGVPVAVEVAKLGDQEGRHAVDLIEAGQIQLVINSPHGRGPRADGAHIRSAAGGAGLPLVTTGAAALAAAYGLRDLRGQRPTVRSLQEYHHSLRGAA
;
A
#
# COMPACT_ATOMS: atom_id res chain seq x y z
N ASN A 1 21.74 4.90 -4.40
CA ASN A 1 20.49 4.22 -4.05
C ASN A 1 20.57 2.76 -4.48
N VAL A 2 20.52 1.84 -3.52
CA VAL A 2 20.51 0.41 -3.78
C VAL A 2 19.17 -0.15 -3.36
N GLN A 3 18.55 -0.97 -4.22
CA GLN A 3 17.30 -1.67 -3.93
C GLN A 3 17.59 -3.13 -3.64
N PHE A 4 16.98 -3.63 -2.59
CA PHE A 4 17.12 -5.00 -2.13
C PHE A 4 15.77 -5.73 -2.14
N ALA A 5 15.79 -7.01 -2.43
CA ALA A 5 14.73 -7.95 -2.09
C ALA A 5 15.19 -8.81 -0.91
N VAL A 6 14.29 -9.06 0.02
CA VAL A 6 14.53 -9.96 1.15
C VAL A 6 13.61 -11.16 1.02
N LYS A 7 14.19 -12.35 0.88
CA LYS A 7 13.44 -13.60 0.89
C LYS A 7 12.97 -13.89 2.31
N ARG A 8 11.69 -14.16 2.49
CA ARG A 8 11.13 -14.64 3.75
C ARG A 8 10.93 -16.14 3.71
N ASN A 9 11.43 -16.84 4.68
CA ASN A 9 11.18 -18.26 4.88
C ASN A 9 9.91 -18.41 5.73
N GLY A 10 8.84 -18.96 5.14
CA GLY A 10 7.74 -19.58 5.87
C GLY A 10 6.49 -18.74 6.17
N ASP A 11 6.48 -17.42 6.02
CA ASP A 11 5.29 -16.61 6.32
C ASP A 11 4.61 -16.04 5.08
N SER A 12 3.28 -16.03 5.10
CA SER A 12 2.49 -15.31 4.10
C SER A 12 2.90 -13.84 4.09
N PRO A 13 3.15 -13.22 2.92
CA PRO A 13 3.51 -11.80 2.80
C PRO A 13 2.44 -10.86 3.39
N LEU A 14 1.31 -11.40 3.81
CA LEU A 14 0.15 -10.69 4.35
C LEU A 14 0.03 -10.79 5.88
N GLN A 15 0.95 -11.49 6.56
CA GLN A 15 1.04 -11.49 8.02
C GLN A 15 2.16 -10.56 8.46
N MET A 16 1.80 -9.53 9.23
CA MET A 16 2.80 -8.72 9.94
C MET A 16 3.48 -9.63 10.97
N PRO A 17 4.80 -9.82 10.92
CA PRO A 17 5.49 -10.67 11.89
C PRO A 17 5.37 -10.05 13.28
N THR A 18 4.98 -10.84 14.26
CA THR A 18 4.96 -10.44 15.69
C THR A 18 6.37 -10.34 16.28
N ARG A 19 7.35 -10.96 15.64
CA ARG A 19 8.78 -10.85 15.93
C ARG A 19 9.56 -11.05 14.62
N TRP A 20 10.38 -10.07 14.25
CA TRP A 20 11.28 -10.22 13.13
C TRP A 20 12.71 -10.41 13.65
N SER A 21 13.28 -11.56 13.37
CA SER A 21 14.67 -11.91 13.73
C SER A 21 15.73 -11.27 12.79
N GLY A 22 15.28 -10.51 11.78
CA GLY A 22 16.15 -10.00 10.73
C GLY A 22 16.44 -11.05 9.63
N PRO A 23 16.79 -10.60 8.40
CA PRO A 23 17.24 -11.49 7.34
C PRO A 23 18.68 -11.93 7.59
N THR A 24 19.01 -13.17 7.22
CA THR A 24 20.40 -13.61 7.06
C THR A 24 20.98 -13.01 5.76
N ALA A 25 22.31 -13.02 5.62
CA ALA A 25 22.95 -12.51 4.40
C ALA A 25 22.48 -13.24 3.13
N ASP A 26 22.17 -14.53 3.24
CA ASP A 26 21.71 -15.40 2.14
C ASP A 26 20.25 -15.09 1.71
N ASP A 27 19.51 -14.32 2.49
CA ASP A 27 18.13 -13.91 2.21
C ASP A 27 18.03 -12.54 1.55
N VAL A 28 19.15 -11.82 1.37
CA VAL A 28 19.18 -10.45 0.84
C VAL A 28 19.75 -10.46 -0.57
N PHE A 29 18.94 -10.02 -1.53
CA PHE A 29 19.31 -9.94 -2.94
C PHE A 29 19.35 -8.48 -3.38
N VAL A 30 20.43 -8.07 -4.04
CA VAL A 30 20.50 -6.77 -4.71
C VAL A 30 19.72 -6.84 -6.01
N ILE A 31 18.71 -5.96 -6.16
CA ILE A 31 17.92 -5.85 -7.39
C ILE A 31 18.65 -4.90 -8.36
N GLU A 32 18.97 -3.69 -7.88
CA GLU A 32 19.64 -2.68 -8.70
C GLU A 32 20.42 -1.69 -7.83
N ALA A 33 21.39 -1.02 -8.44
CA ALA A 33 22.10 0.11 -7.85
C ALA A 33 21.96 1.34 -8.75
N ASN A 34 21.35 2.40 -8.25
CA ASN A 34 21.14 3.66 -8.96
C ASN A 34 22.11 4.72 -8.42
N PRO A 35 23.05 5.26 -9.24
CA PRO A 35 24.02 6.27 -8.80
C PRO A 35 23.38 7.67 -8.71
N ARG A 36 22.39 7.82 -7.86
CA ARG A 36 21.65 9.06 -7.62
C ARG A 36 21.07 9.04 -6.21
N ALA A 37 20.64 10.23 -5.72
CA ALA A 37 19.86 10.33 -4.49
C ALA A 37 18.54 9.56 -4.61
N SER A 38 18.04 9.03 -3.50
CA SER A 38 16.78 8.28 -3.41
C SER A 38 15.67 9.13 -2.81
N ARG A 39 14.49 9.10 -3.38
CA ARG A 39 13.28 9.67 -2.75
C ARG A 39 12.89 8.95 -1.46
N THR A 40 13.35 7.73 -1.25
CA THR A 40 13.13 6.97 -0.01
C THR A 40 13.87 7.59 1.17
N VAL A 41 15.03 8.23 0.96
CA VAL A 41 15.79 8.87 2.03
C VAL A 41 14.97 9.94 2.78
N PRO A 42 14.35 10.94 2.12
CA PRO A 42 13.52 11.93 2.82
C PRO A 42 12.28 11.30 3.46
N PHE A 43 11.70 10.25 2.87
CA PHE A 43 10.59 9.51 3.49
C PHE A 43 11.02 8.87 4.81
N VAL A 44 12.10 8.09 4.80
CA VAL A 44 12.60 7.42 6.02
C VAL A 44 13.07 8.45 7.05
N ALA A 45 13.77 9.51 6.62
CA ALA A 45 14.18 10.57 7.52
C ALA A 45 13.01 11.24 8.25
N LYS A 46 11.91 11.50 7.54
CA LYS A 46 10.69 12.05 8.13
C LYS A 46 9.97 11.04 9.02
N ALA A 47 9.93 9.77 8.62
CA ALA A 47 9.29 8.72 9.40
C ALA A 47 10.01 8.44 10.73
N THR A 48 11.33 8.50 10.74
CA THR A 48 12.16 8.15 11.90
C THR A 48 12.63 9.35 12.72
N GLY A 49 12.52 10.58 12.19
CA GLY A 49 13.09 11.77 12.79
C GLY A 49 14.63 11.89 12.68
N VAL A 50 15.25 10.98 11.92
CA VAL A 50 16.71 10.94 11.72
C VAL A 50 17.08 11.72 10.45
N PRO A 51 17.99 12.72 10.51
CA PRO A 51 18.39 13.53 9.36
C PRO A 51 19.36 12.78 8.45
N LEU A 52 18.89 11.70 7.78
CA LEU A 52 19.72 10.75 7.03
C LEU A 52 20.61 11.38 5.96
N ALA A 53 20.16 12.44 5.29
CA ALA A 53 20.99 13.14 4.31
C ALA A 53 22.19 13.85 4.95
N MET A 54 22.00 14.47 6.13
CA MET A 54 23.08 15.09 6.89
C MET A 54 24.04 14.03 7.45
N VAL A 55 23.49 12.93 8.00
CA VAL A 55 24.30 11.79 8.45
C VAL A 55 25.18 11.27 7.32
N ALA A 56 24.60 11.04 6.14
CA ALA A 56 25.37 10.58 4.97
C ALA A 56 26.48 11.58 4.57
N ALA A 57 26.18 12.86 4.53
CA ALA A 57 27.16 13.90 4.20
C ALA A 57 28.33 13.93 5.20
N ARG A 58 28.05 13.81 6.50
CA ARG A 58 29.07 13.75 7.55
C ARG A 58 29.95 12.50 7.44
N LEU A 59 29.34 11.34 7.17
CA LEU A 59 30.09 10.09 6.93
C LEU A 59 31.02 10.19 5.72
N MET A 60 30.57 10.85 4.64
CA MET A 60 31.39 11.04 3.43
C MET A 60 32.65 11.88 3.67
N VAL A 61 32.64 12.77 4.67
CA VAL A 61 33.79 13.59 5.03
C VAL A 61 34.57 13.04 6.22
N GLY A 62 34.30 11.78 6.62
CA GLY A 62 35.13 11.03 7.56
C GLY A 62 34.59 10.90 8.98
N ALA A 63 33.40 11.45 9.29
CA ALA A 63 32.77 11.18 10.58
C ALA A 63 32.38 9.70 10.71
N THR A 64 32.36 9.20 11.93
CA THR A 64 31.90 7.84 12.26
C THR A 64 30.46 7.83 12.77
N LEU A 65 29.78 6.70 12.70
CA LEU A 65 28.43 6.55 13.28
C LEU A 65 28.44 6.77 14.79
N ALA A 66 29.49 6.35 15.49
CA ALA A 66 29.62 6.55 16.93
C ALA A 66 29.70 8.04 17.29
N GLU A 67 30.50 8.84 16.56
CA GLU A 67 30.57 10.28 16.73
C GLU A 67 29.21 10.96 16.49
N LEU A 68 28.51 10.57 15.39
CA LEU A 68 27.20 11.14 15.06
C LEU A 68 26.12 10.78 16.11
N ARG A 69 26.24 9.64 16.78
CA ARG A 69 25.39 9.31 17.93
C ARG A 69 25.72 10.17 19.14
N ALA A 70 26.99 10.32 19.46
CA ALA A 70 27.42 11.18 20.56
C ALA A 70 27.00 12.66 20.36
N GLU A 71 26.92 13.11 19.09
CA GLU A 71 26.41 14.43 18.71
C GLU A 71 24.85 14.51 18.71
N GLY A 72 24.14 13.40 18.94
CA GLY A 72 22.67 13.33 18.94
C GLY A 72 22.03 13.36 17.55
N MET A 73 22.81 13.17 16.47
CA MET A 73 22.26 13.08 15.11
C MET A 73 21.59 11.73 14.82
N LEU A 74 21.99 10.69 15.53
CA LEU A 74 21.41 9.36 15.49
C LEU A 74 20.90 8.99 16.88
N PRO A 75 19.80 8.21 16.98
CA PRO A 75 19.37 7.66 18.27
C PRO A 75 20.44 6.72 18.81
N GLU A 76 20.43 6.46 20.11
CA GLU A 76 21.29 5.46 20.72
C GLU A 76 21.14 4.09 20.09
N ALA A 77 22.21 3.32 20.06
CA ALA A 77 22.12 1.95 19.60
C ALA A 77 21.35 1.14 20.65
N PRO A 78 20.43 0.25 20.21
CA PRO A 78 19.75 -0.66 21.14
C PRO A 78 20.75 -1.50 21.94
N ASP A 79 20.34 -1.94 23.13
CA ASP A 79 21.14 -2.81 23.98
C ASP A 79 21.64 -4.03 23.19
N GLY A 80 22.92 -4.32 23.37
CA GLY A 80 23.60 -5.43 22.69
C GLY A 80 24.09 -5.13 21.27
N LEU A 81 23.87 -3.94 20.73
CA LEU A 81 24.42 -3.51 19.43
C LEU A 81 25.56 -2.49 19.62
N PRO A 82 26.62 -2.59 18.81
CA PRO A 82 27.71 -1.60 18.83
C PRO A 82 27.19 -0.19 18.47
N GLN A 83 27.75 0.85 19.06
CA GLN A 83 27.47 2.26 18.73
C GLN A 83 27.77 2.59 17.25
N ALA A 84 28.63 1.84 16.61
CA ALA A 84 28.94 1.91 15.19
C ALA A 84 27.88 1.21 14.30
N SER A 85 26.81 0.62 14.86
CA SER A 85 25.77 -0.02 14.06
C SER A 85 24.95 1.01 13.28
N GLY A 86 24.51 0.65 12.07
CA GLY A 86 23.60 1.45 11.27
C GLY A 86 22.12 1.34 11.67
N TYR A 87 21.83 0.62 12.76
CA TYR A 87 20.44 0.39 13.18
C TYR A 87 19.76 1.68 13.65
N VAL A 88 18.52 1.85 13.19
CA VAL A 88 17.59 2.88 13.64
C VAL A 88 16.33 2.16 14.13
N ALA A 89 15.93 2.42 15.36
CA ALA A 89 14.75 1.79 15.95
C ALA A 89 13.49 2.12 15.14
N ALA A 90 12.57 1.15 15.07
CA ALA A 90 11.24 1.41 14.54
C ALA A 90 10.47 2.34 15.48
N SER A 91 9.63 3.18 14.91
CA SER A 91 8.72 4.04 15.69
C SER A 91 7.45 3.27 16.08
N ASP A 92 6.71 3.79 17.06
CA ASP A 92 5.38 3.28 17.45
C ASP A 92 4.30 3.61 16.42
N TYR A 93 4.65 4.28 15.34
CA TYR A 93 3.74 4.60 14.24
C TYR A 93 4.06 3.78 13.00
N VAL A 94 3.04 3.64 12.18
CA VAL A 94 3.18 3.12 10.83
C VAL A 94 3.30 4.28 9.86
N ALA A 95 4.34 4.28 9.05
CA ALA A 95 4.55 5.21 7.96
C ALA A 95 4.17 4.55 6.63
N VAL A 96 3.28 5.17 5.88
CA VAL A 96 2.89 4.75 4.54
C VAL A 96 3.30 5.81 3.53
N LYS A 97 4.00 5.38 2.48
CA LYS A 97 4.30 6.18 1.31
C LYS A 97 3.38 5.76 0.17
N GLU A 98 2.66 6.72 -0.39
CA GLU A 98 1.81 6.49 -1.56
C GLU A 98 2.28 7.32 -2.73
N VAL A 99 2.13 6.80 -3.93
CA VAL A 99 2.50 7.48 -5.17
C VAL A 99 1.33 8.33 -5.68
N VAL A 100 1.63 9.47 -6.28
CA VAL A 100 0.65 10.28 -6.99
C VAL A 100 0.72 9.93 -8.46
N LEU A 101 -0.37 9.38 -8.99
CA LEU A 101 -0.50 8.93 -10.38
C LEU A 101 -1.51 9.81 -11.12
N PRO A 102 -1.14 10.39 -12.27
CA PRO A 102 -1.99 11.33 -12.99
C PRO A 102 -2.98 10.63 -13.96
N PHE A 103 -3.46 9.42 -13.65
CA PHE A 103 -4.34 8.66 -14.56
C PHE A 103 -5.65 9.39 -14.87
N ASN A 104 -6.13 10.25 -13.97
CA ASN A 104 -7.28 11.09 -14.19
C ASN A 104 -7.09 12.12 -15.33
N ARG A 105 -5.83 12.44 -15.69
CA ARG A 105 -5.47 13.32 -16.80
C ARG A 105 -5.19 12.57 -18.10
N PHE A 106 -5.04 11.26 -18.02
CA PHE A 106 -4.71 10.36 -19.12
C PHE A 106 -5.65 9.15 -19.11
N PRO A 107 -6.94 9.33 -19.42
CA PRO A 107 -7.96 8.27 -19.30
C PRO A 107 -7.70 7.07 -20.19
N GLU A 108 -6.89 7.23 -21.25
CA GLU A 108 -6.50 6.14 -22.17
C GLU A 108 -5.36 5.27 -21.59
N ALA A 109 -4.67 5.75 -20.54
CA ALA A 109 -3.57 5.00 -19.92
C ALA A 109 -4.11 3.96 -18.95
N ASP A 110 -3.69 2.69 -19.12
CA ASP A 110 -4.02 1.64 -18.15
C ASP A 110 -3.38 1.94 -16.80
N ALA A 111 -4.16 1.83 -15.74
CA ALA A 111 -3.72 2.03 -14.35
C ALA A 111 -2.82 0.89 -13.82
N VAL A 112 -2.63 -0.18 -14.58
CA VAL A 112 -1.68 -1.25 -14.22
C VAL A 112 -0.25 -0.72 -14.33
N LEU A 113 0.50 -0.84 -13.22
CA LEU A 113 1.88 -0.39 -13.16
C LEU A 113 2.82 -1.40 -13.82
N GLY A 114 3.75 -0.89 -14.62
CA GLY A 114 4.87 -1.59 -15.20
C GLY A 114 6.20 -1.20 -14.53
N PRO A 115 7.34 -1.58 -15.14
CA PRO A 115 8.67 -1.21 -14.63
C PRO A 115 9.01 0.27 -14.85
N GLU A 116 8.29 0.95 -15.74
CA GLU A 116 8.47 2.38 -16.02
C GLU A 116 7.89 3.26 -14.89
N MET A 117 8.54 4.38 -14.62
CA MET A 117 8.05 5.35 -13.65
C MET A 117 6.92 6.19 -14.27
N ARG A 118 5.71 6.10 -13.69
CA ARG A 118 4.53 6.89 -14.08
C ARG A 118 4.09 7.90 -13.03
N SER A 119 4.69 7.87 -11.83
CA SER A 119 4.34 8.78 -10.76
C SER A 119 4.84 10.20 -11.01
N THR A 120 4.00 11.20 -10.70
CA THR A 120 4.35 12.63 -10.73
C THR A 120 4.82 13.16 -9.39
N GLY A 121 4.58 12.42 -8.31
CA GLY A 121 4.97 12.73 -6.96
C GLY A 121 4.72 11.58 -6.01
N GLU A 122 4.95 11.84 -4.74
CA GLU A 122 4.68 10.90 -3.66
C GLU A 122 4.25 11.67 -2.41
N VAL A 123 3.39 11.05 -1.62
CA VAL A 123 2.91 11.55 -0.35
C VAL A 123 3.26 10.59 0.77
N MET A 124 3.18 11.05 1.99
CA MET A 124 3.47 10.27 3.18
C MET A 124 2.38 10.49 4.21
N ALA A 125 2.03 9.44 4.92
CA ALA A 125 1.16 9.50 6.09
C ALA A 125 1.73 8.69 7.24
N LEU A 126 1.47 9.17 8.45
CA LEU A 126 1.79 8.51 9.72
C LEU A 126 0.50 8.29 10.51
N ASP A 127 0.32 7.11 11.06
CA ASP A 127 -0.74 6.82 12.03
C ASP A 127 -0.39 5.62 12.91
N THR A 128 -1.22 5.35 13.91
CA THR A 128 -1.02 4.27 14.88
C THR A 128 -1.28 2.88 14.30
N THR A 129 -2.08 2.77 13.23
CA THR A 129 -2.34 1.49 12.55
C THR A 129 -1.98 1.56 11.07
N PRO A 130 -1.61 0.41 10.46
CA PRO A 130 -1.36 0.34 9.02
C PRO A 130 -2.57 0.78 8.18
N GLY A 131 -3.77 0.45 8.64
CA GLY A 131 -5.02 0.80 7.94
C GLY A 131 -5.25 2.31 7.93
N LEU A 132 -5.14 2.99 9.07
CA LEU A 132 -5.31 4.45 9.16
C LEU A 132 -4.20 5.18 8.37
N ALA A 133 -2.95 4.75 8.50
CA ALA A 133 -1.85 5.34 7.74
C ALA A 133 -2.06 5.18 6.22
N PHE A 134 -2.55 4.02 5.77
CA PHE A 134 -2.88 3.77 4.36
C PHE A 134 -3.99 4.71 3.88
N VAL A 135 -5.11 4.82 4.60
CA VAL A 135 -6.22 5.70 4.20
C VAL A 135 -5.79 7.17 4.16
N LYS A 136 -4.99 7.62 5.12
CA LYS A 136 -4.43 8.99 5.11
C LYS A 136 -3.53 9.22 3.90
N ALA A 137 -2.71 8.24 3.53
CA ALA A 137 -1.87 8.31 2.35
C ALA A 137 -2.71 8.36 1.07
N GLN A 138 -3.78 7.54 0.97
CA GLN A 138 -4.72 7.58 -0.15
C GLN A 138 -5.40 8.95 -0.27
N LEU A 139 -5.90 9.50 0.82
CA LEU A 139 -6.50 10.85 0.85
C LEU A 139 -5.51 11.92 0.40
N ALA A 140 -4.26 11.86 0.85
CA ALA A 140 -3.22 12.79 0.45
C ALA A 140 -2.81 12.63 -1.03
N ALA A 141 -2.95 11.44 -1.60
CA ALA A 141 -2.76 11.17 -3.03
C ALA A 141 -3.99 11.54 -3.90
N GLY A 142 -5.07 12.03 -3.28
CA GLY A 142 -6.28 12.44 -3.98
C GLY A 142 -7.34 11.34 -4.13
N THR A 143 -7.13 10.16 -3.50
CA THR A 143 -8.08 9.04 -3.55
C THR A 143 -8.85 8.94 -2.24
N ARG A 144 -10.18 9.01 -2.31
CA ARG A 144 -11.06 8.83 -1.16
C ARG A 144 -11.74 7.47 -1.23
N LEU A 145 -11.47 6.59 -0.26
CA LEU A 145 -12.20 5.33 -0.13
C LEU A 145 -13.65 5.60 0.31
N PRO A 146 -14.64 4.88 -0.26
CA PRO A 146 -16.05 5.08 0.06
C PRO A 146 -16.38 4.62 1.48
N ALA A 147 -17.29 5.31 2.16
CA ALA A 147 -17.75 4.94 3.51
C ALA A 147 -18.73 3.75 3.49
N GLU A 148 -19.43 3.55 2.37
CA GLU A 148 -20.44 2.51 2.14
C GLU A 148 -20.63 2.27 0.65
N GLY A 149 -21.44 1.29 0.28
CA GLY A 149 -21.82 1.01 -1.10
C GLY A 149 -21.40 -0.36 -1.58
N THR A 150 -21.23 -0.50 -2.90
CA THR A 150 -20.86 -1.76 -3.56
C THR A 150 -19.39 -1.75 -3.98
N VAL A 151 -18.69 -2.82 -3.66
CA VAL A 151 -17.31 -3.07 -4.08
C VAL A 151 -17.33 -4.09 -5.20
N PHE A 152 -16.81 -3.73 -6.37
CA PHE A 152 -16.60 -4.66 -7.45
C PHE A 152 -15.25 -5.36 -7.32
N MET A 153 -15.23 -6.69 -7.48
CA MET A 153 -14.02 -7.52 -7.35
C MET A 153 -13.81 -8.41 -8.57
N SER A 154 -12.66 -8.30 -9.19
CA SER A 154 -12.18 -9.18 -10.26
C SER A 154 -10.70 -9.51 -10.00
N MET A 155 -10.43 -10.74 -9.57
CA MET A 155 -9.15 -11.12 -9.01
C MET A 155 -8.46 -12.20 -9.83
N ALA A 156 -7.17 -12.00 -10.14
CA ALA A 156 -6.31 -13.06 -10.63
C ALA A 156 -6.10 -14.14 -9.56
N ASP A 157 -5.83 -15.39 -9.96
CA ASP A 157 -5.75 -16.52 -9.02
C ASP A 157 -4.74 -16.30 -7.90
N ARG A 158 -3.58 -15.68 -8.20
CA ARG A 158 -2.53 -15.35 -7.23
C ARG A 158 -2.98 -14.37 -6.13
N ASP A 159 -4.03 -13.57 -6.39
CA ASP A 159 -4.53 -12.53 -5.49
C ASP A 159 -5.82 -12.94 -4.76
N LYS A 160 -6.42 -14.10 -5.12
CA LYS A 160 -7.73 -14.53 -4.60
C LYS A 160 -7.75 -14.71 -3.09
N GLU A 161 -6.69 -15.25 -2.49
CA GLU A 161 -6.62 -15.44 -1.03
C GLU A 161 -6.61 -14.10 -0.28
N ALA A 162 -5.81 -13.14 -0.75
CA ALA A 162 -5.81 -11.80 -0.20
C ALA A 162 -7.16 -11.09 -0.42
N GLY A 163 -7.73 -11.28 -1.61
CA GLY A 163 -9.06 -10.79 -1.98
C GLY A 163 -10.17 -11.36 -1.09
N LEU A 164 -10.13 -12.64 -0.77
CA LEU A 164 -11.10 -13.28 0.14
C LEU A 164 -11.02 -12.67 1.55
N ARG A 165 -9.82 -12.45 2.05
CA ARG A 165 -9.63 -11.79 3.36
C ARG A 165 -10.18 -10.36 3.35
N ALA A 166 -9.89 -9.59 2.29
CA ALA A 166 -10.46 -8.26 2.10
C ALA A 166 -11.99 -8.29 2.00
N ALA A 167 -12.54 -9.21 1.22
CA ALA A 167 -13.99 -9.38 1.03
C ALA A 167 -14.73 -9.71 2.33
N ARG A 168 -14.15 -10.55 3.20
CA ARG A 168 -14.71 -10.84 4.53
C ARG A 168 -14.82 -9.57 5.39
N ILE A 169 -13.77 -8.76 5.40
CA ILE A 169 -13.76 -7.50 6.16
C ILE A 169 -14.79 -6.54 5.57
N LEU A 170 -14.80 -6.33 4.26
CA LEU A 170 -15.73 -5.44 3.57
C LEU A 170 -17.18 -5.86 3.80
N HIS A 171 -17.48 -7.16 3.67
CA HIS A 171 -18.81 -7.69 3.95
C HIS A 171 -19.24 -7.48 5.41
N ALA A 172 -18.35 -7.74 6.37
CA ALA A 172 -18.60 -7.48 7.79
C ALA A 172 -18.83 -5.98 8.11
N LEU A 173 -18.29 -5.08 7.28
CA LEU A 173 -18.52 -3.63 7.35
C LEU A 173 -19.82 -3.19 6.68
N GLY A 174 -20.56 -4.11 6.03
CA GLY A 174 -21.85 -3.83 5.38
C GLY A 174 -21.75 -3.48 3.89
N TYR A 175 -20.56 -3.58 3.26
CA TYR A 175 -20.46 -3.39 1.81
C TYR A 175 -21.13 -4.53 1.05
N GLN A 176 -21.84 -4.19 -0.03
CA GLN A 176 -22.29 -5.16 -1.02
C GLN A 176 -21.10 -5.56 -1.91
N LEU A 177 -21.07 -6.82 -2.34
CA LEU A 177 -20.02 -7.31 -3.23
C LEU A 177 -20.61 -7.65 -4.59
N ALA A 178 -20.02 -7.10 -5.63
CA ALA A 178 -20.19 -7.50 -7.02
C ALA A 178 -18.88 -8.15 -7.50
N ALA A 179 -18.95 -9.24 -8.24
CA ALA A 179 -17.73 -9.92 -8.68
C ALA A 179 -17.92 -10.66 -10.01
N THR A 180 -16.82 -10.79 -10.78
CA THR A 180 -16.78 -11.68 -11.94
C THR A 180 -17.01 -13.13 -11.53
N VAL A 181 -17.57 -13.95 -12.42
CA VAL A 181 -17.97 -15.36 -12.16
C VAL A 181 -16.93 -16.13 -11.37
N GLY A 182 -15.68 -16.18 -11.84
CA GLY A 182 -14.60 -16.92 -11.16
C GLY A 182 -14.22 -16.38 -9.79
N THR A 183 -14.29 -15.06 -9.59
CA THR A 183 -14.08 -14.43 -8.29
C THR A 183 -15.27 -14.67 -7.38
N ALA A 184 -16.51 -14.54 -7.87
CA ALA A 184 -17.73 -14.80 -7.12
C ALA A 184 -17.80 -16.23 -6.57
N GLN A 185 -17.48 -17.21 -7.41
CA GLN A 185 -17.42 -18.62 -6.99
C GLN A 185 -16.39 -18.85 -5.89
N PHE A 186 -15.21 -18.23 -6.01
CA PHE A 186 -14.15 -18.34 -5.00
C PHE A 186 -14.58 -17.70 -3.66
N LEU A 187 -15.16 -16.50 -3.70
CA LEU A 187 -15.65 -15.80 -2.50
C LEU A 187 -16.77 -16.59 -1.80
N ARG A 188 -17.75 -17.12 -2.56
CA ARG A 188 -18.85 -17.94 -2.02
C ARG A 188 -18.33 -19.22 -1.35
N ARG A 189 -17.36 -19.92 -1.95
CA ARG A 189 -16.70 -21.08 -1.32
C ARG A 189 -16.00 -20.69 -0.02
N GLY A 190 -15.47 -19.47 0.05
CA GLY A 190 -14.88 -18.90 1.26
C GLY A 190 -15.89 -18.36 2.28
N GLY A 191 -17.20 -18.59 2.08
CA GLY A 191 -18.27 -18.16 2.99
C GLY A 191 -18.65 -16.68 2.87
N VAL A 192 -18.27 -16.00 1.78
CA VAL A 192 -18.60 -14.58 1.56
C VAL A 192 -19.70 -14.47 0.50
N PRO A 193 -20.88 -13.89 0.81
CA PRO A 193 -21.94 -13.71 -0.16
C PRO A 193 -21.56 -12.67 -1.21
N VAL A 194 -21.96 -12.90 -2.45
CA VAL A 194 -21.80 -11.97 -3.58
C VAL A 194 -23.20 -11.62 -4.08
N ALA A 195 -23.53 -10.33 -3.98
CA ALA A 195 -24.86 -9.82 -4.32
C ALA A 195 -25.08 -9.75 -5.84
N VAL A 196 -24.02 -9.42 -6.60
CA VAL A 196 -24.11 -9.30 -8.05
C VAL A 196 -22.98 -10.11 -8.70
N GLU A 197 -23.34 -11.08 -9.51
CA GLU A 197 -22.39 -11.77 -10.39
C GLU A 197 -22.35 -11.06 -11.74
N VAL A 198 -21.13 -10.76 -12.20
CA VAL A 198 -20.88 -9.93 -13.37
C VAL A 198 -20.36 -10.82 -14.49
N ALA A 199 -21.02 -10.72 -15.64
CA ALA A 199 -20.64 -11.41 -16.86
C ALA A 199 -19.34 -10.85 -17.47
N LYS A 200 -18.67 -11.67 -18.30
CA LYS A 200 -17.53 -11.19 -19.07
C LYS A 200 -17.95 -10.22 -20.15
N LEU A 201 -17.06 -9.31 -20.51
CA LEU A 201 -17.27 -8.46 -21.67
C LEU A 201 -17.43 -9.33 -22.93
N GLY A 202 -18.53 -9.14 -23.64
CA GLY A 202 -18.86 -9.92 -24.86
C GLY A 202 -19.83 -11.05 -24.63
N ASP A 203 -20.19 -11.42 -23.42
CA ASP A 203 -21.31 -12.30 -23.16
C ASP A 203 -22.63 -11.57 -23.54
N GLN A 204 -23.53 -12.25 -24.26
CA GLN A 204 -24.78 -11.62 -24.73
C GLN A 204 -25.81 -11.42 -23.61
N GLU A 205 -25.68 -12.15 -22.52
CA GLU A 205 -26.59 -12.10 -21.38
C GLU A 205 -25.83 -11.82 -20.08
N GLY A 206 -26.39 -10.94 -19.26
CA GLY A 206 -25.86 -10.61 -17.94
C GLY A 206 -25.48 -9.14 -17.75
N ARG A 207 -25.20 -8.75 -16.53
CA ARG A 207 -24.72 -7.40 -16.20
C ARG A 207 -23.22 -7.33 -16.42
N HIS A 208 -22.74 -6.29 -17.06
CA HIS A 208 -21.30 -6.06 -17.25
C HIS A 208 -20.77 -5.07 -16.22
N ALA A 209 -19.49 -5.22 -15.86
CA ALA A 209 -18.85 -4.35 -14.88
C ALA A 209 -18.86 -2.88 -15.29
N VAL A 210 -18.64 -2.60 -16.57
CA VAL A 210 -18.62 -1.24 -17.12
C VAL A 210 -19.98 -0.58 -16.94
N ASP A 211 -21.08 -1.28 -17.27
CA ASP A 211 -22.44 -0.75 -17.14
C ASP A 211 -22.78 -0.40 -15.69
N LEU A 212 -22.35 -1.24 -14.73
CA LEU A 212 -22.57 -1.00 -13.30
C LEU A 212 -21.75 0.20 -12.79
N ILE A 213 -20.53 0.38 -13.30
CA ILE A 213 -19.68 1.55 -13.01
C ILE A 213 -20.31 2.82 -13.54
N GLU A 214 -20.70 2.83 -14.82
CA GLU A 214 -21.31 3.99 -15.49
C GLU A 214 -22.68 4.36 -14.88
N ALA A 215 -23.43 3.36 -14.42
CA ALA A 215 -24.68 3.57 -13.69
C ALA A 215 -24.49 4.05 -12.25
N GLY A 216 -23.25 4.26 -11.77
CA GLY A 216 -22.94 4.69 -10.40
C GLY A 216 -23.25 3.65 -9.30
N GLN A 217 -23.44 2.39 -9.68
CA GLN A 217 -23.77 1.31 -8.74
C GLN A 217 -22.54 0.73 -8.02
N ILE A 218 -21.33 1.10 -8.44
CA ILE A 218 -20.05 0.69 -7.84
C ILE A 218 -19.38 1.90 -7.23
N GLN A 219 -18.85 1.75 -6.01
CA GLN A 219 -18.13 2.81 -5.29
C GLN A 219 -16.65 2.52 -5.10
N LEU A 220 -16.21 1.26 -5.24
CA LEU A 220 -14.81 0.85 -5.17
C LEU A 220 -14.57 -0.29 -6.16
N VAL A 221 -13.49 -0.19 -6.92
CA VAL A 221 -13.08 -1.25 -7.86
C VAL A 221 -11.80 -1.90 -7.37
N ILE A 222 -11.84 -3.23 -7.19
CA ILE A 222 -10.69 -4.08 -6.94
C ILE A 222 -10.51 -4.98 -8.15
N ASN A 223 -9.51 -4.66 -8.98
CA ASN A 223 -9.23 -5.42 -10.19
C ASN A 223 -7.74 -5.77 -10.28
N SER A 224 -7.38 -6.99 -9.90
CA SER A 224 -6.01 -7.46 -10.13
C SER A 224 -5.89 -8.06 -11.54
N PRO A 225 -4.87 -7.64 -12.33
CA PRO A 225 -4.79 -7.98 -13.74
C PRO A 225 -4.50 -9.46 -13.97
N HIS A 226 -5.23 -10.05 -14.92
CA HIS A 226 -5.02 -11.36 -15.50
C HIS A 226 -4.43 -11.17 -16.89
N GLY A 227 -3.14 -11.47 -17.05
CA GLY A 227 -2.46 -11.27 -18.33
C GLY A 227 -2.05 -9.80 -18.60
N ARG A 228 -1.43 -9.59 -19.75
CA ARG A 228 -0.97 -8.27 -20.22
C ARG A 228 -1.63 -7.97 -21.57
N GLY A 229 -2.17 -6.76 -21.72
CA GLY A 229 -2.62 -6.24 -23.00
C GLY A 229 -3.90 -5.42 -22.91
N PRO A 230 -4.12 -4.49 -23.88
CA PRO A 230 -5.25 -3.57 -23.88
C PRO A 230 -6.61 -4.24 -24.22
N ARG A 231 -6.62 -5.48 -24.66
CA ARG A 231 -7.83 -6.26 -24.99
C ARG A 231 -8.35 -7.14 -23.85
N ALA A 232 -7.68 -7.13 -22.68
CA ALA A 232 -8.17 -7.88 -21.54
C ALA A 232 -9.36 -7.14 -20.90
N ASP A 233 -10.42 -7.86 -20.55
CA ASP A 233 -11.63 -7.31 -19.89
C ASP A 233 -11.28 -6.38 -18.71
N GLY A 234 -10.21 -6.69 -18.00
CA GLY A 234 -9.72 -5.86 -16.90
C GLY A 234 -9.30 -4.45 -17.33
N ALA A 235 -8.80 -4.23 -18.53
CA ALA A 235 -8.39 -2.90 -19.00
C ALA A 235 -9.63 -1.98 -19.16
N HIS A 236 -10.72 -2.49 -19.73
CA HIS A 236 -11.97 -1.76 -19.87
C HIS A 236 -12.58 -1.39 -18.51
N ILE A 237 -12.56 -2.33 -17.55
CA ILE A 237 -13.04 -2.08 -16.18
C ILE A 237 -12.22 -0.97 -15.51
N ARG A 238 -10.89 -1.01 -15.63
CA ARG A 238 -10.01 0.00 -15.03
C ARG A 238 -10.16 1.37 -15.71
N SER A 239 -10.33 1.39 -17.02
CA SER A 239 -10.60 2.63 -17.77
C SER A 239 -11.94 3.25 -17.36
N ALA A 240 -13.01 2.44 -17.25
CA ALA A 240 -14.31 2.91 -16.78
C ALA A 240 -14.24 3.44 -15.33
N ALA A 241 -13.54 2.74 -14.44
CA ALA A 241 -13.33 3.19 -13.06
C ALA A 241 -12.57 4.53 -13.01
N GLY A 242 -11.51 4.68 -13.81
CA GLY A 242 -10.76 5.92 -13.93
C GLY A 242 -11.58 7.08 -14.47
N GLY A 243 -12.37 6.82 -15.54
CA GLY A 243 -13.28 7.81 -16.13
C GLY A 243 -14.38 8.27 -15.17
N ALA A 244 -14.88 7.36 -14.32
CA ALA A 244 -15.86 7.66 -13.29
C ALA A 244 -15.25 8.24 -12.00
N GLY A 245 -13.92 8.40 -11.93
CA GLY A 245 -13.23 8.90 -10.73
C GLY A 245 -13.32 7.98 -9.52
N LEU A 246 -13.56 6.68 -9.72
CA LEU A 246 -13.70 5.71 -8.64
C LEU A 246 -12.33 5.30 -8.10
N PRO A 247 -12.23 5.05 -6.78
CA PRO A 247 -11.06 4.39 -6.21
C PRO A 247 -10.82 3.05 -6.88
N LEU A 248 -9.58 2.84 -7.34
CA LEU A 248 -9.18 1.64 -8.06
C LEU A 248 -7.97 1.00 -7.36
N VAL A 249 -8.10 -0.26 -7.03
CA VAL A 249 -7.06 -1.09 -6.41
C VAL A 249 -6.70 -2.24 -7.34
N THR A 250 -5.42 -2.39 -7.65
CA THR A 250 -4.94 -3.34 -8.67
C THR A 250 -4.16 -4.53 -8.13
N THR A 251 -4.06 -4.69 -6.82
CA THR A 251 -3.37 -5.84 -6.18
C THR A 251 -4.14 -6.36 -4.99
N GLY A 252 -3.97 -7.65 -4.68
CA GLY A 252 -4.58 -8.27 -3.49
C GLY A 252 -4.07 -7.66 -2.17
N ALA A 253 -2.78 -7.29 -2.10
CA ALA A 253 -2.21 -6.65 -0.92
C ALA A 253 -2.83 -5.27 -0.66
N ALA A 254 -2.99 -4.44 -1.70
CA ALA A 254 -3.63 -3.13 -1.56
C ALA A 254 -5.13 -3.26 -1.27
N ALA A 255 -5.82 -4.28 -1.80
CA ALA A 255 -7.21 -4.57 -1.46
C ALA A 255 -7.37 -4.87 0.04
N LEU A 256 -6.46 -5.66 0.59
CA LEU A 256 -6.45 -5.97 2.02
C LEU A 256 -6.11 -4.74 2.88
N ALA A 257 -5.15 -3.92 2.45
CA ALA A 257 -4.82 -2.67 3.12
C ALA A 257 -5.99 -1.68 3.13
N ALA A 258 -6.71 -1.56 1.99
CA ALA A 258 -7.93 -0.75 1.90
C ALA A 258 -9.04 -1.26 2.83
N ALA A 259 -9.26 -2.58 2.88
CA ALA A 259 -10.25 -3.18 3.78
C ALA A 259 -9.89 -2.95 5.27
N TYR A 260 -8.63 -3.09 5.66
CA TYR A 260 -8.17 -2.73 7.01
C TYR A 260 -8.38 -1.23 7.29
N GLY A 261 -8.05 -0.37 6.33
CA GLY A 261 -8.25 1.07 6.46
C GLY A 261 -9.71 1.43 6.70
N LEU A 262 -10.63 0.87 5.92
CA LEU A 262 -12.07 1.08 6.08
C LEU A 262 -12.58 0.54 7.42
N ARG A 263 -12.04 -0.59 7.91
CA ARG A 263 -12.35 -1.13 9.23
C ARG A 263 -11.89 -0.19 10.35
N ASP A 264 -10.66 0.25 10.28
CA ASP A 264 -10.05 1.09 11.32
C ASP A 264 -10.73 2.46 11.40
N LEU A 265 -11.21 3.00 10.25
CA LEU A 265 -12.02 4.21 10.19
C LEU A 265 -13.37 4.11 10.92
N ARG A 266 -13.95 2.92 11.08
CA ARG A 266 -15.18 2.73 11.86
C ARG A 266 -14.98 2.95 13.36
N GLY A 267 -13.77 2.64 13.85
CA GLY A 267 -13.43 2.76 15.28
C GLY A 267 -12.71 4.05 15.65
N GLN A 268 -12.05 4.69 14.68
CA GLN A 268 -11.18 5.84 14.94
C GLN A 268 -11.28 6.87 13.80
N ARG A 269 -11.22 8.16 14.16
CA ARG A 269 -11.08 9.23 13.15
C ARG A 269 -9.60 9.47 12.87
N PRO A 270 -9.20 9.61 11.59
CA PRO A 270 -7.84 10.02 11.25
C PRO A 270 -7.51 11.36 11.92
N THR A 271 -6.39 11.43 12.59
CA THR A 271 -5.91 12.68 13.20
C THR A 271 -4.84 13.31 12.33
N VAL A 272 -4.85 14.64 12.25
CA VAL A 272 -3.79 15.40 11.60
C VAL A 272 -2.86 15.93 12.70
N ARG A 273 -1.57 15.61 12.58
CA ARG A 273 -0.51 16.05 13.48
C ARG A 273 0.69 16.48 12.66
N SER A 274 1.45 17.43 13.16
CA SER A 274 2.72 17.82 12.54
C SER A 274 3.78 16.69 12.70
N LEU A 275 4.78 16.66 11.82
CA LEU A 275 5.93 15.75 11.99
C LEU A 275 6.67 16.01 13.29
N GLN A 276 6.74 17.27 13.73
CA GLN A 276 7.36 17.66 14.99
C GLN A 276 6.65 17.05 16.20
N GLU A 277 5.31 17.02 16.21
CA GLU A 277 4.53 16.35 17.26
C GLU A 277 4.76 14.84 17.26
N TYR A 278 4.84 14.21 16.10
CA TYR A 278 5.21 12.80 16.01
C TYR A 278 6.62 12.54 16.54
N HIS A 279 7.61 13.35 16.15
CA HIS A 279 8.99 13.17 16.61
C HIS A 279 9.17 13.50 18.10
N HIS A 280 8.41 14.45 18.64
CA HIS A 280 8.47 14.77 20.07
C HIS A 280 7.98 13.61 20.93
N SER A 281 6.92 12.92 20.54
CA SER A 281 6.43 11.73 21.26
C SER A 281 7.41 10.55 21.21
N LEU A 282 8.26 10.46 20.18
CA LEU A 282 9.34 9.46 20.11
C LEU A 282 10.48 9.76 21.09
N ARG A 283 10.79 11.05 21.35
CA ARG A 283 11.86 11.48 22.25
C ARG A 283 11.45 11.49 23.72
N GLY A 284 10.16 11.56 24.02
CA GLY A 284 9.62 11.58 25.39
C GLY A 284 9.31 10.21 25.97
N ALA A 285 9.48 9.13 25.18
CA ALA A 285 9.29 7.75 25.59
C ALA A 285 10.64 7.00 25.79
N ALA A 286 11.77 7.69 25.69
CA ALA A 286 13.14 7.17 25.92
C ALA A 286 13.64 7.54 27.31
#